data_492f3cf7001fd826b0c34ef817cd0c3e
#
_entry.id   492f3cf7001fd826b0c34ef817cd0c3e
#
_cell.length_a   1.000
_cell.length_b   1.000
_cell.length_c   1.000
_cell.angle_alpha   90.00
_cell.angle_beta   90.00
_cell.angle_gamma   90.00
#
_symmetry.space_group_name_H-M   'P 1'
#
loop_
_entity.id
_entity.type
_entity.pdbx_description
1 polymer ?
#
loop_
_entity_poly.entity_id
_entity_poly.type
_entity_poly.pdbx_seq_one_letter_code
_entity_poly.pdbx_strand_id
1 'polypeptide(L)'
;SEPGQGSCFEILMDLKIAEDQSVSLIPQTEKDEPEGNILQGMKFLCAEDNEINAEILTELLKIEGAECTIFENGEEILKSFEQSVPGEYDMILMDVQMPVMNGYEATQAIRRSSHELAKTIPIIAMTANAFSEDIQHSLAAGMNAHISKPVDMKMLEKTIRSIKSGGGGTEP
;
A
#
# COMPACT_ATOMS: atom_id res chain seq x y z
N SER A 1 28.08 6.40 -28.58
CA SER A 1 28.30 7.68 -27.86
C SER A 1 29.74 8.15 -28.05
N GLU A 2 29.93 9.41 -28.32
CA GLU A 2 31.24 10.03 -28.35
C GLU A 2 31.46 10.86 -27.10
N PRO A 3 32.64 10.83 -26.48
CA PRO A 3 32.92 11.62 -25.29
C PRO A 3 32.67 13.11 -25.53
N GLY A 4 31.79 13.75 -24.77
CA GLY A 4 31.42 15.16 -24.87
C GLY A 4 30.27 15.49 -25.82
N GLN A 5 29.67 14.52 -26.52
CA GLN A 5 28.52 14.73 -27.40
C GLN A 5 27.21 14.08 -26.92
N GLY A 6 27.22 13.48 -25.73
CA GLY A 6 26.07 12.79 -25.17
C GLY A 6 25.84 11.39 -25.72
N SER A 7 24.75 10.77 -25.33
CA SER A 7 24.33 9.44 -25.78
C SER A 7 22.93 9.49 -26.38
N CYS A 8 22.74 8.81 -27.50
CA CYS A 8 21.45 8.61 -28.13
C CYS A 8 21.05 7.14 -27.92
N PHE A 9 19.86 6.89 -27.38
CA PHE A 9 19.26 5.58 -27.26
C PHE A 9 18.07 5.51 -28.21
N GLU A 10 18.08 4.52 -29.11
CA GLU A 10 17.00 4.27 -30.06
C GLU A 10 16.35 2.91 -29.68
N ILE A 11 15.03 2.94 -29.48
CA ILE A 11 14.25 1.74 -29.19
C ILE A 11 13.34 1.48 -30.39
N LEU A 12 13.55 0.39 -31.09
CA LEU A 12 12.70 -0.09 -32.18
C LEU A 12 11.78 -1.19 -31.62
N MET A 13 10.47 -0.99 -31.76
CA MET A 13 9.48 -1.98 -31.36
C MET A 13 8.60 -2.37 -32.54
N ASP A 14 8.59 -3.65 -32.88
CA ASP A 14 7.65 -4.22 -33.84
C ASP A 14 6.31 -4.49 -33.13
N LEU A 15 5.32 -3.63 -33.38
CA LEU A 15 3.97 -3.80 -32.87
C LEU A 15 3.10 -4.43 -33.94
N LYS A 16 2.46 -5.56 -33.64
CA LYS A 16 1.39 -6.10 -34.49
C LYS A 16 0.17 -5.23 -34.38
N ILE A 17 -0.30 -4.70 -35.50
CA ILE A 17 -1.59 -4.05 -35.55
C ILE A 17 -2.63 -5.13 -35.32
N ALA A 18 -3.41 -5.03 -34.24
CA ALA A 18 -4.58 -5.89 -34.06
C ALA A 18 -5.55 -5.61 -35.21
N GLU A 19 -5.80 -6.62 -36.06
CA GLU A 19 -6.92 -6.55 -36.99
C GLU A 19 -8.20 -6.33 -36.18
N ASP A 20 -9.00 -5.41 -36.65
CA ASP A 20 -10.22 -4.88 -36.06
C ASP A 20 -11.22 -6.00 -35.72
N GLN A 21 -10.92 -6.75 -34.67
CA GLN A 21 -11.97 -7.44 -33.95
C GLN A 21 -12.63 -6.34 -33.13
N SER A 22 -13.82 -5.95 -33.56
CA SER A 22 -14.72 -5.12 -32.79
C SER A 22 -14.61 -5.52 -31.32
N VAL A 23 -13.76 -4.78 -30.59
CA VAL A 23 -13.75 -4.83 -29.15
C VAL A 23 -15.14 -4.32 -28.78
N SER A 24 -16.08 -5.26 -28.59
CA SER A 24 -17.24 -4.98 -27.80
C SER A 24 -16.68 -4.34 -26.54
N LEU A 25 -16.82 -3.03 -26.45
CA LEU A 25 -16.87 -2.36 -25.17
C LEU A 25 -18.09 -2.95 -24.47
N ILE A 26 -17.94 -4.18 -23.97
CA ILE A 26 -18.79 -4.63 -22.88
C ILE A 26 -18.40 -3.65 -21.78
N PRO A 27 -19.27 -2.76 -21.37
CA PRO A 27 -19.08 -2.14 -20.08
C PRO A 27 -18.96 -3.34 -19.16
N GLN A 28 -17.78 -3.57 -18.61
CA GLN A 28 -17.73 -4.35 -17.39
C GLN A 28 -18.65 -3.56 -16.49
N THR A 29 -19.84 -4.08 -16.30
CA THR A 29 -20.68 -3.68 -15.20
C THR A 29 -19.79 -3.93 -13.99
N GLU A 30 -19.07 -2.88 -13.60
CA GLU A 30 -18.63 -2.73 -12.24
C GLU A 30 -19.89 -3.04 -11.46
N LYS A 31 -19.90 -4.18 -10.80
CA LYS A 31 -20.94 -4.46 -9.81
C LYS A 31 -20.90 -3.26 -8.92
N ASP A 32 -22.02 -2.52 -8.87
CA ASP A 32 -22.21 -1.38 -7.98
C ASP A 32 -21.66 -1.77 -6.60
N GLU A 33 -20.41 -1.40 -6.35
CA GLU A 33 -19.87 -1.47 -5.01
C GLU A 33 -20.69 -0.46 -4.20
N PRO A 34 -21.08 -0.79 -2.97
CA PRO A 34 -21.96 0.06 -2.19
C PRO A 34 -21.40 1.48 -2.16
N GLU A 35 -22.18 2.43 -2.66
CA GLU A 35 -21.86 3.86 -2.70
C GLU A 35 -21.57 4.34 -1.29
N GLY A 36 -20.28 4.52 -0.95
CA GLY A 36 -19.82 5.08 0.30
C GLY A 36 -18.29 5.14 0.32
N ASN A 37 -17.76 6.31 0.59
CA ASN A 37 -16.32 6.47 0.83
C ASN A 37 -15.94 5.70 2.10
N ILE A 38 -15.33 4.52 1.93
CA ILE A 38 -14.93 3.64 3.03
C ILE A 38 -13.83 4.24 3.90
N LEU A 39 -13.08 5.22 3.36
CA LEU A 39 -11.98 5.88 4.04
C LEU A 39 -12.45 6.99 4.96
N GLN A 40 -13.66 7.49 4.77
CA GLN A 40 -14.21 8.59 5.56
C GLN A 40 -14.16 8.31 7.06
N GLY A 41 -13.41 9.13 7.78
CA GLY A 41 -13.25 9.04 9.23
C GLY A 41 -12.31 7.93 9.72
N MET A 42 -11.67 7.17 8.80
CA MET A 42 -10.63 6.19 9.19
C MET A 42 -9.36 6.88 9.66
N LYS A 43 -8.69 6.26 10.61
CA LYS A 43 -7.42 6.72 11.17
C LYS A 43 -6.31 5.74 10.83
N PHE A 44 -5.35 6.21 10.06
CA PHE A 44 -4.21 5.43 9.62
C PHE A 44 -2.97 5.76 10.43
N LEU A 45 -2.23 4.73 10.80
CA LEU A 45 -0.87 4.84 11.28
C LEU A 45 0.05 4.47 10.10
N CYS A 46 0.93 5.39 9.68
CA CYS A 46 1.71 5.25 8.46
C CYS A 46 3.21 5.29 8.75
N ALA A 47 3.99 4.54 7.97
CA ALA A 47 5.44 4.64 7.93
C ALA A 47 5.90 4.87 6.49
N GLU A 48 6.66 5.93 6.27
CA GLU A 48 7.23 6.34 4.99
C GLU A 48 8.46 7.20 5.25
N ASP A 49 9.63 6.81 4.76
CA ASP A 49 10.90 7.48 5.02
C ASP A 49 11.18 8.67 4.08
N ASN A 50 10.45 8.75 2.97
CA ASN A 50 10.57 9.85 2.04
C ASN A 50 9.54 10.94 2.35
N GLU A 51 10.02 12.13 2.75
CA GLU A 51 9.20 13.26 3.14
C GLU A 51 8.15 13.66 2.08
N ILE A 52 8.53 13.64 0.79
CA ILE A 52 7.62 13.97 -0.32
C ILE A 52 6.52 12.93 -0.44
N ASN A 53 6.85 11.64 -0.37
CA ASN A 53 5.85 10.58 -0.41
C ASN A 53 4.92 10.63 0.80
N ALA A 54 5.46 10.95 1.99
CA ALA A 54 4.69 11.12 3.22
C ALA A 54 3.67 12.26 3.10
N GLU A 55 4.11 13.40 2.54
CA GLU A 55 3.22 14.55 2.30
C GLU A 55 2.13 14.20 1.29
N ILE A 56 2.47 13.56 0.17
CA ILE A 56 1.51 13.11 -0.85
C ILE A 56 0.50 12.14 -0.24
N LEU A 57 0.94 11.14 0.52
CA LEU A 57 0.07 10.17 1.16
C LEU A 57 -0.90 10.83 2.14
N THR A 58 -0.39 11.78 2.94
CA THR A 58 -1.19 12.55 3.89
C THR A 58 -2.30 13.32 3.19
N GLU A 59 -1.97 14.06 2.14
CA GLU A 59 -2.98 14.84 1.40
C GLU A 59 -4.00 13.95 0.68
N LEU A 60 -3.57 12.83 0.09
CA LEU A 60 -4.48 11.86 -0.54
C LEU A 60 -5.49 11.29 0.46
N LEU A 61 -5.03 10.83 1.63
CA LEU A 61 -5.90 10.31 2.68
C LEU A 61 -6.86 11.38 3.20
N LYS A 62 -6.38 12.60 3.37
CA LYS A 62 -7.19 13.73 3.81
C LYS A 62 -8.28 14.13 2.81
N ILE A 63 -8.00 14.08 1.50
CA ILE A 63 -8.99 14.31 0.44
C ILE A 63 -10.14 13.29 0.56
N GLU A 64 -9.81 12.05 0.91
CA GLU A 64 -10.80 10.98 1.13
C GLU A 64 -11.45 11.06 2.53
N GLY A 65 -11.14 12.08 3.32
CA GLY A 65 -11.72 12.27 4.64
C GLY A 65 -11.17 11.35 5.73
N ALA A 66 -10.01 10.76 5.49
CA ALA A 66 -9.26 9.99 6.47
C ALA A 66 -8.21 10.86 7.20
N GLU A 67 -7.77 10.39 8.35
CA GLU A 67 -6.67 10.97 9.11
C GLU A 67 -5.47 10.04 9.07
N CYS A 68 -4.24 10.57 9.07
CA CYS A 68 -3.06 9.74 9.24
C CYS A 68 -2.03 10.39 10.16
N THR A 69 -1.31 9.53 10.88
CA THR A 69 -0.11 9.87 11.63
C THR A 69 1.05 9.15 10.96
N ILE A 70 2.08 9.88 10.53
CA ILE A 70 3.21 9.35 9.76
C ILE A 70 4.49 9.37 10.58
N PHE A 71 5.32 8.31 10.39
CA PHE A 71 6.64 8.13 10.98
C PHE A 71 7.65 7.76 9.89
N GLU A 72 8.93 8.11 10.10
CA GLU A 72 9.98 7.96 9.09
C GLU A 72 10.64 6.57 9.07
N ASN A 73 10.35 5.72 10.05
CA ASN A 73 10.97 4.38 10.15
C ASN A 73 10.13 3.42 10.98
N GLY A 74 10.53 2.13 10.90
CA GLY A 74 9.83 1.05 11.59
C GLY A 74 9.91 1.08 13.11
N GLU A 75 10.96 1.67 13.69
CA GLU A 75 11.12 1.77 15.15
C GLU A 75 10.13 2.78 15.74
N GLU A 76 9.98 3.92 15.09
CA GLU A 76 9.06 4.97 15.54
C GLU A 76 7.61 4.55 15.44
N ILE A 77 7.20 3.93 14.32
CA ILE A 77 5.83 3.44 14.17
C ILE A 77 5.51 2.33 15.16
N LEU A 78 6.44 1.41 15.44
CA LEU A 78 6.30 0.38 16.46
C LEU A 78 6.05 1.02 17.84
N LYS A 79 6.88 1.98 18.23
CA LYS A 79 6.77 2.68 19.51
C LYS A 79 5.44 3.43 19.62
N SER A 80 5.02 4.11 18.57
CA SER A 80 3.73 4.81 18.50
C SER A 80 2.58 3.83 18.64
N PHE A 81 2.62 2.71 17.93
CA PHE A 81 1.59 1.68 18.03
C PHE A 81 1.49 1.08 19.43
N GLU A 82 2.63 0.76 20.08
CA GLU A 82 2.64 0.21 21.43
C GLU A 82 2.10 1.16 22.49
N GLN A 83 2.20 2.47 22.27
CA GLN A 83 1.72 3.52 23.15
C GLN A 83 0.27 3.93 22.86
N SER A 84 -0.28 3.53 21.73
CA SER A 84 -1.65 3.88 21.35
C SER A 84 -2.68 3.14 22.19
N VAL A 85 -3.88 3.69 22.26
CA VAL A 85 -5.00 2.99 22.87
C VAL A 85 -5.69 2.08 21.85
N PRO A 86 -6.22 0.91 22.24
CA PRO A 86 -6.94 0.04 21.34
C PRO A 86 -8.06 0.77 20.59
N GLY A 87 -8.04 0.74 19.28
CA GLY A 87 -9.00 1.43 18.41
C GLY A 87 -8.65 2.88 18.07
N GLU A 88 -7.49 3.38 18.49
CA GLU A 88 -6.98 4.69 18.05
C GLU A 88 -6.70 4.73 16.55
N TYR A 89 -6.20 3.63 16.01
CA TYR A 89 -5.94 3.45 14.59
C TYR A 89 -6.75 2.28 14.05
N ASP A 90 -7.30 2.45 12.85
CA ASP A 90 -8.05 1.42 12.14
C ASP A 90 -7.15 0.49 11.32
N MET A 91 -6.00 1.02 10.86
CA MET A 91 -5.12 0.31 9.92
C MET A 91 -3.71 0.92 9.91
N ILE A 92 -2.74 0.09 9.51
CA ILE A 92 -1.35 0.52 9.30
C ILE A 92 -1.01 0.46 7.82
N LEU A 93 -0.45 1.55 7.27
CA LEU A 93 0.20 1.58 5.97
C LEU A 93 1.71 1.59 6.19
N MET A 94 2.39 0.55 5.72
CA MET A 94 3.78 0.28 6.05
C MET A 94 4.66 0.25 4.81
N ASP A 95 5.53 1.25 4.64
CA ASP A 95 6.60 1.12 3.66
C ASP A 95 7.49 -0.08 4.00
N VAL A 96 7.83 -0.85 2.98
CA VAL A 96 8.72 -2.00 3.14
C VAL A 96 10.18 -1.57 3.31
N GLN A 97 10.60 -0.57 2.55
CA GLN A 97 12.01 -0.14 2.49
C GLN A 97 12.22 1.16 3.26
N MET A 98 12.66 1.03 4.50
CA MET A 98 12.97 2.17 5.37
C MET A 98 14.30 1.96 6.08
N PRO A 99 15.00 3.05 6.47
CA PRO A 99 16.20 2.98 7.30
C PRO A 99 15.86 2.55 8.73
N VAL A 100 16.88 2.21 9.52
CA VAL A 100 16.82 1.84 10.94
C VAL A 100 16.11 0.51 11.16
N MET A 101 14.83 0.44 10.83
CA MET A 101 14.00 -0.77 10.90
C MET A 101 13.08 -0.79 9.68
N ASN A 102 13.19 -1.81 8.85
CA ASN A 102 12.36 -1.97 7.67
C ASN A 102 10.92 -2.40 8.02
N GLY A 103 10.00 -2.31 7.04
CA GLY A 103 8.59 -2.61 7.26
C GLY A 103 8.29 -4.05 7.65
N TYR A 104 9.10 -5.01 7.20
CA TYR A 104 8.94 -6.43 7.60
C TYR A 104 9.30 -6.63 9.08
N GLU A 105 10.42 -6.07 9.51
CA GLU A 105 10.88 -6.14 10.90
C GLU A 105 9.88 -5.42 11.82
N ALA A 106 9.42 -4.24 11.44
CA ALA A 106 8.42 -3.47 12.17
C ALA A 106 7.10 -4.26 12.30
N THR A 107 6.63 -4.87 11.20
CA THR A 107 5.42 -5.70 11.22
C THR A 107 5.56 -6.88 12.16
N GLN A 108 6.68 -7.61 12.09
CA GLN A 108 6.93 -8.74 13.00
C GLN A 108 6.98 -8.29 14.46
N ALA A 109 7.60 -7.14 14.75
CA ALA A 109 7.67 -6.58 16.09
C ALA A 109 6.26 -6.16 16.58
N ILE A 110 5.47 -5.47 15.76
CA ILE A 110 4.07 -5.15 16.05
C ILE A 110 3.29 -6.43 16.39
N ARG A 111 3.40 -7.49 15.56
CA ARG A 111 2.69 -8.76 15.77
C ARG A 111 3.10 -9.50 17.06
N ARG A 112 4.28 -9.21 17.57
CA ARG A 112 4.81 -9.80 18.83
C ARG A 112 4.58 -8.90 20.05
N SER A 113 4.20 -7.65 19.84
CA SER A 113 3.99 -6.68 20.94
C SER A 113 2.83 -7.12 21.85
N SER A 114 2.77 -6.53 23.03
CA SER A 114 1.72 -6.80 24.02
C SER A 114 0.44 -5.98 23.79
N HIS A 115 0.40 -5.13 22.75
CA HIS A 115 -0.77 -4.33 22.43
C HIS A 115 -1.97 -5.23 22.07
N GLU A 116 -3.16 -4.89 22.54
CA GLU A 116 -4.37 -5.70 22.38
C GLU A 116 -4.67 -6.02 20.91
N LEU A 117 -4.48 -5.05 20.02
CA LEU A 117 -4.71 -5.21 18.59
C LEU A 117 -3.49 -5.70 17.79
N ALA A 118 -2.39 -6.08 18.45
CA ALA A 118 -1.16 -6.50 17.79
C ALA A 118 -1.36 -7.61 16.75
N LYS A 119 -2.27 -8.54 17.02
CA LYS A 119 -2.56 -9.69 16.12
C LYS A 119 -3.60 -9.38 15.06
N THR A 120 -4.42 -8.36 15.24
CA THR A 120 -5.63 -8.15 14.44
C THR A 120 -5.62 -6.86 13.63
N ILE A 121 -4.86 -5.83 14.04
CA ILE A 121 -4.80 -4.60 13.26
C ILE A 121 -4.35 -4.90 11.84
N PRO A 122 -5.09 -4.47 10.81
CA PRO A 122 -4.68 -4.69 9.43
C PRO A 122 -3.42 -3.88 9.11
N ILE A 123 -2.46 -4.53 8.45
CA ILE A 123 -1.22 -3.92 7.97
C ILE A 123 -1.14 -4.14 6.46
N ILE A 124 -1.09 -3.05 5.70
CA ILE A 124 -0.92 -3.05 4.25
C ILE A 124 0.51 -2.60 3.94
N ALA A 125 1.25 -3.44 3.20
CA ALA A 125 2.57 -3.08 2.68
C ALA A 125 2.44 -2.03 1.57
N MET A 126 3.30 -1.03 1.58
CA MET A 126 3.56 -0.14 0.45
C MET A 126 4.93 -0.50 -0.14
N THR A 127 4.99 -0.88 -1.41
CA THR A 127 6.22 -1.37 -2.05
C THR A 127 6.47 -0.72 -3.40
N ALA A 128 7.72 -0.47 -3.74
CA ALA A 128 8.10 -0.01 -5.08
C ALA A 128 7.94 -1.11 -6.14
N ASN A 129 7.95 -2.39 -5.73
CA ASN A 129 7.85 -3.54 -6.61
C ASN A 129 6.74 -4.47 -6.13
N ALA A 130 5.81 -4.80 -7.04
CA ALA A 130 4.74 -5.76 -6.78
C ALA A 130 5.09 -7.16 -7.35
N PHE A 131 6.36 -7.57 -7.23
CA PHE A 131 6.76 -8.92 -7.66
C PHE A 131 6.33 -9.97 -6.63
N SER A 132 6.09 -11.18 -7.12
CA SER A 132 5.60 -12.31 -6.32
C SER A 132 6.43 -12.62 -5.07
N GLU A 133 7.74 -12.37 -5.10
CA GLU A 133 8.64 -12.59 -3.96
C GLU A 133 8.38 -11.58 -2.82
N ASP A 134 8.18 -10.30 -3.15
CA ASP A 134 7.88 -9.26 -2.15
C ASP A 134 6.52 -9.49 -1.49
N ILE A 135 5.55 -10.00 -2.26
CA ILE A 135 4.24 -10.38 -1.74
C ILE A 135 4.36 -11.50 -0.70
N GLN A 136 5.12 -12.55 -1.02
CA GLN A 136 5.33 -13.68 -0.10
C GLN A 136 6.03 -13.24 1.19
N HIS A 137 7.03 -12.37 1.09
CA HIS A 137 7.72 -11.82 2.25
C HIS A 137 6.80 -10.97 3.13
N SER A 138 5.95 -10.13 2.52
CA SER A 138 4.96 -9.32 3.25
C SER A 138 3.99 -10.18 4.06
N LEU A 139 3.45 -11.23 3.43
CA LEU A 139 2.54 -12.17 4.10
C LEU A 139 3.24 -12.95 5.19
N ALA A 140 4.48 -13.43 4.95
CA ALA A 140 5.28 -14.14 5.94
C ALA A 140 5.65 -13.27 7.15
N ALA A 141 5.80 -11.95 6.95
CA ALA A 141 6.01 -10.99 8.04
C ALA A 141 4.74 -10.75 8.87
N GLY A 142 3.55 -11.11 8.36
CA GLY A 142 2.26 -10.92 9.02
C GLY A 142 1.47 -9.71 8.53
N MET A 143 1.79 -9.17 7.35
CA MET A 143 0.99 -8.16 6.68
C MET A 143 -0.27 -8.79 6.06
N ASN A 144 -1.33 -8.02 5.89
CA ASN A 144 -2.62 -8.50 5.39
C ASN A 144 -2.77 -8.34 3.87
N ALA A 145 -2.12 -7.35 3.31
CA ALA A 145 -2.14 -7.05 1.88
C ALA A 145 -0.92 -6.21 1.48
N HIS A 146 -0.81 -5.92 0.19
CA HIS A 146 0.20 -5.02 -0.35
C HIS A 146 -0.41 -4.12 -1.42
N ILE A 147 0.17 -2.94 -1.60
CA ILE A 147 -0.11 -2.00 -2.68
C ILE A 147 1.20 -1.47 -3.25
N SER A 148 1.21 -1.15 -4.54
CA SER A 148 2.36 -0.55 -5.19
C SER A 148 2.45 0.96 -4.92
N LYS A 149 3.66 1.48 -4.85
CA LYS A 149 3.94 2.92 -4.92
C LYS A 149 4.05 3.38 -6.39
N PRO A 150 3.53 4.55 -6.75
CA PRO A 150 2.80 5.50 -5.90
C PRO A 150 1.42 4.96 -5.51
N VAL A 151 0.96 5.31 -4.30
CA VAL A 151 -0.32 4.82 -3.75
C VAL A 151 -1.49 5.31 -4.61
N ASP A 152 -2.24 4.37 -5.17
CA ASP A 152 -3.51 4.62 -5.86
C ASP A 152 -4.68 4.45 -4.88
N MET A 153 -5.48 5.50 -4.70
CA MET A 153 -6.55 5.51 -3.70
C MET A 153 -7.67 4.51 -4.00
N LYS A 154 -7.97 4.26 -5.29
CA LYS A 154 -8.97 3.25 -5.68
C LYS A 154 -8.48 1.84 -5.34
N MET A 155 -7.17 1.58 -5.57
CA MET A 155 -6.56 0.31 -5.19
C MET A 155 -6.54 0.15 -3.68
N LEU A 156 -6.23 1.20 -2.92
CA LEU A 156 -6.25 1.19 -1.45
C LEU A 156 -7.67 0.88 -0.95
N GLU A 157 -8.70 1.58 -1.45
CA GLU A 157 -10.09 1.30 -1.08
C GLU A 157 -10.50 -0.14 -1.36
N LYS A 158 -10.20 -0.65 -2.57
CA LYS A 158 -10.49 -2.03 -2.96
C LYS A 158 -9.82 -3.01 -2.00
N THR A 159 -8.56 -2.77 -1.66
CA THR A 159 -7.79 -3.60 -0.72
C THR A 159 -8.42 -3.60 0.67
N ILE A 160 -8.80 -2.42 1.16
CA ILE A 160 -9.47 -2.29 2.46
C ILE A 160 -10.82 -3.01 2.49
N ARG A 161 -11.63 -2.88 1.42
CA ARG A 161 -12.90 -3.61 1.29
C ARG A 161 -12.66 -5.13 1.35
N SER A 162 -11.66 -5.62 0.64
CA SER A 162 -11.28 -7.04 0.67
C SER A 162 -10.89 -7.52 2.07
N ILE A 163 -10.09 -6.75 2.81
CA ILE A 163 -9.70 -7.08 4.18
C ILE A 163 -10.92 -7.09 5.11
N LYS A 164 -11.79 -6.06 5.03
CA LYS A 164 -12.98 -5.95 5.88
C LYS A 164 -14.05 -7.02 5.57
N SER A 165 -14.13 -7.51 4.35
CA SER A 165 -15.09 -8.58 3.96
C SER A 165 -14.64 -10.00 4.36
N GLY A 166 -13.49 -10.13 5.04
CA GLY A 166 -12.96 -11.44 5.46
C GLY A 166 -12.25 -12.22 4.35
N GLY A 167 -11.99 -11.56 3.23
CA GLY A 167 -11.25 -12.12 2.11
C GLY A 167 -9.74 -11.94 2.27
N GLY A 168 -9.16 -12.52 3.30
CA GLY A 168 -7.71 -12.73 3.39
C GLY A 168 -7.31 -13.93 2.52
N GLY A 169 -7.39 -13.79 1.21
CA GLY A 169 -7.00 -14.83 0.26
C GLY A 169 -6.53 -14.18 -1.02
N THR A 170 -5.24 -14.24 -1.26
CA THR A 170 -4.59 -13.98 -2.53
C THR A 170 -5.27 -14.78 -3.64
N GLU A 171 -5.88 -14.10 -4.61
CA GLU A 171 -5.97 -14.70 -5.95
C GLU A 171 -4.68 -14.40 -6.72
N PRO A 172 -4.22 -15.38 -7.52
CA PRO A 172 -2.92 -15.36 -8.21
C PRO A 172 -2.85 -14.36 -9.35
#